data_4a213cbca8b931e65d8caa3fc4bbedba
#
_entry.id   4a213cbca8b931e65d8caa3fc4bbedba
#
_cell.length_a   1.000
_cell.length_b   1.000
_cell.length_c   1.000
_cell.angle_alpha   90.00
_cell.angle_beta   90.00
_cell.angle_gamma   90.00
#
_symmetry.space_group_name_H-M   'P 1'
#
loop_
_entity.id
_entity.type
_entity.pdbx_description
1 polymer ?
#
loop_
_entity_poly.entity_id
_entity_poly.type
_entity_poly.pdbx_seq_one_letter_code
_entity_poly.pdbx_strand_id
1 'polypeptide(L)'
;MDLQLTEEQQWLAESVDQLVTREPADRLWPALAEFGALEVGGDDGLGAVELTVVARHLGAKLAAIPFAESAAVQFALGGEPARVAPCLSEPGRRFGPADPVTALEDGRVVGEKNAVAYAATVDAFAVPAASPDGVVLAVVAREATDIELEATLDPTLEPALVRFDCAAERVDDRPALDVLAAIAGVLVSAESVGAAGAALDLAREYASQRRQFGHTIGSFQAVRHKLADMYVKVESSWSSVLYAAATLDERDPDSLRTASIAKAYAARATRDVAHDALQVFGGIAFTAEHPAHRFLRRIVARGGHYGTARDHERNLGRGLAQRLEVVS
;
A
#
# COMPACT_ATOMS: atom_id res chain seq x y z
N MET A 1 -0.24 -17.00 -17.22
CA MET A 1 -1.17 -16.18 -16.43
C MET A 1 -1.62 -15.00 -17.30
N ASP A 2 -2.91 -14.80 -17.47
CA ASP A 2 -3.47 -13.61 -18.12
C ASP A 2 -3.64 -12.52 -17.05
N LEU A 3 -3.18 -11.30 -17.33
CA LEU A 3 -3.30 -10.15 -16.42
C LEU A 3 -4.43 -9.19 -16.84
N GLN A 4 -5.25 -9.59 -17.80
CA GLN A 4 -6.46 -8.83 -18.12
C GLN A 4 -7.50 -9.07 -17.03
N LEU A 5 -8.10 -7.98 -16.54
CA LEU A 5 -9.18 -8.09 -15.57
C LEU A 5 -10.38 -8.80 -16.21
N THR A 6 -10.99 -9.70 -15.46
CA THR A 6 -12.26 -10.36 -15.84
C THR A 6 -13.39 -9.32 -15.92
N GLU A 7 -14.52 -9.70 -16.51
CA GLU A 7 -15.71 -8.83 -16.56
C GLU A 7 -16.17 -8.44 -15.14
N GLU A 8 -16.10 -9.36 -14.18
CA GLU A 8 -16.46 -9.11 -12.78
C GLU A 8 -15.50 -8.14 -12.10
N GLN A 9 -14.18 -8.29 -12.35
CA GLN A 9 -13.17 -7.37 -11.83
C GLN A 9 -13.26 -5.97 -12.47
N GLN A 10 -13.65 -5.88 -13.74
CA GLN A 10 -13.92 -4.59 -14.41
C GLN A 10 -15.16 -3.93 -13.81
N TRP A 11 -16.23 -4.68 -13.59
CA TRP A 11 -17.44 -4.17 -12.93
C TRP A 11 -17.14 -3.71 -11.49
N LEU A 12 -16.34 -4.45 -10.73
CA LEU A 12 -15.85 -4.04 -9.41
C LEU A 12 -15.11 -2.71 -9.49
N ALA A 13 -14.17 -2.57 -10.44
CA ALA A 13 -13.40 -1.35 -10.66
C ALA A 13 -14.31 -0.13 -10.90
N GLU A 14 -15.27 -0.26 -11.81
CA GLU A 14 -16.23 0.81 -12.14
C GLU A 14 -17.13 1.17 -10.95
N SER A 15 -17.62 0.16 -10.23
CA SER A 15 -18.50 0.35 -9.07
C SER A 15 -17.77 1.04 -7.92
N VAL A 16 -16.52 0.64 -7.64
CA VAL A 16 -15.69 1.28 -6.62
C VAL A 16 -15.33 2.71 -7.00
N ASP A 17 -15.01 3.00 -8.29
CA ASP A 17 -14.71 4.38 -8.73
C ASP A 17 -15.93 5.30 -8.53
N GLN A 18 -17.13 4.82 -8.87
CA GLN A 18 -18.37 5.54 -8.65
C GLN A 18 -18.63 5.77 -7.16
N LEU A 19 -18.45 4.74 -6.33
CA LEU A 19 -18.65 4.80 -4.89
C LEU A 19 -17.71 5.82 -4.25
N VAL A 20 -16.41 5.74 -4.53
CA VAL A 20 -15.38 6.65 -3.97
C VAL A 20 -15.56 8.09 -4.46
N THR A 21 -16.15 8.28 -5.64
CA THR A 21 -16.46 9.61 -6.17
C THR A 21 -17.70 10.23 -5.51
N ARG A 22 -18.69 9.40 -5.15
CA ARG A 22 -19.98 9.85 -4.59
C ARG A 22 -19.94 10.04 -3.08
N GLU A 23 -19.29 9.13 -2.36
CA GLU A 23 -19.35 9.10 -0.90
C GLU A 23 -18.34 10.08 -0.27
N PRO A 24 -18.74 10.84 0.76
CA PRO A 24 -17.82 11.64 1.54
C PRO A 24 -16.88 10.77 2.39
N ALA A 25 -15.74 11.31 2.80
CA ALA A 25 -14.66 10.55 3.44
C ALA A 25 -15.10 9.79 4.71
N ASP A 26 -15.98 10.38 5.53
CA ASP A 26 -16.52 9.78 6.76
C ASP A 26 -17.53 8.65 6.51
N ARG A 27 -18.13 8.59 5.32
CA ARG A 27 -19.06 7.55 4.90
C ARG A 27 -18.41 6.46 4.04
N LEU A 28 -17.19 6.67 3.59
CA LEU A 28 -16.55 5.79 2.61
C LEU A 28 -16.31 4.37 3.17
N TRP A 29 -15.86 4.25 4.43
CA TRP A 29 -15.67 2.93 5.04
C TRP A 29 -16.99 2.14 5.19
N PRO A 30 -18.06 2.69 5.78
CA PRO A 30 -19.36 2.02 5.80
C PRO A 30 -19.89 1.66 4.40
N ALA A 31 -19.73 2.54 3.41
CA ALA A 31 -20.19 2.30 2.06
C ALA A 31 -19.44 1.15 1.37
N LEU A 32 -18.12 1.01 1.61
CA LEU A 32 -17.34 -0.13 1.14
C LEU A 32 -17.77 -1.43 1.83
N ALA A 33 -18.12 -1.39 3.12
CA ALA A 33 -18.66 -2.54 3.83
C ALA A 33 -20.03 -2.97 3.27
N GLU A 34 -20.95 -2.02 3.07
CA GLU A 34 -22.27 -2.28 2.47
C GLU A 34 -22.17 -2.81 1.03
N PHE A 35 -21.11 -2.43 0.30
CA PHE A 35 -20.84 -2.91 -1.05
C PHE A 35 -20.20 -4.31 -1.06
N GLY A 36 -19.71 -4.83 0.07
CA GLY A 36 -18.99 -6.10 0.16
C GLY A 36 -17.48 -6.01 -0.14
N ALA A 37 -16.94 -4.80 -0.33
CA ALA A 37 -15.51 -4.60 -0.64
C ALA A 37 -14.57 -4.88 0.55
N LEU A 38 -15.12 -5.17 1.73
CA LEU A 38 -14.39 -5.56 2.92
C LEU A 38 -14.51 -7.05 3.25
N GLU A 39 -15.20 -7.83 2.42
CA GLU A 39 -15.32 -9.28 2.58
C GLU A 39 -14.14 -9.95 1.86
N VAL A 40 -13.16 -10.44 2.62
CA VAL A 40 -11.89 -10.96 2.11
C VAL A 40 -11.77 -12.45 2.35
N GLY A 41 -11.39 -13.19 1.31
CA GLY A 41 -11.16 -14.63 1.38
C GLY A 41 -12.45 -15.47 1.42
N GLY A 42 -12.30 -16.79 1.60
CA GLY A 42 -13.44 -17.73 1.49
C GLY A 42 -13.83 -18.00 0.05
N ASP A 43 -14.97 -18.69 -0.13
CA ASP A 43 -15.42 -19.13 -1.46
C ASP A 43 -16.03 -17.98 -2.30
N ASP A 44 -16.59 -16.96 -1.63
CA ASP A 44 -17.28 -15.82 -2.25
C ASP A 44 -16.62 -14.46 -1.95
N GLY A 45 -15.52 -14.43 -1.18
CA GLY A 45 -14.85 -13.17 -0.78
C GLY A 45 -13.78 -12.73 -1.79
N LEU A 46 -13.35 -11.48 -1.64
CA LEU A 46 -12.34 -10.88 -2.51
C LEU A 46 -10.96 -11.53 -2.31
N GLY A 47 -10.30 -11.85 -3.42
CA GLY A 47 -8.89 -12.25 -3.45
C GLY A 47 -7.94 -11.05 -3.49
N ALA A 48 -6.63 -11.33 -3.56
CA ALA A 48 -5.61 -10.28 -3.62
C ALA A 48 -5.74 -9.43 -4.89
N VAL A 49 -6.20 -10.00 -6.01
CA VAL A 49 -6.40 -9.24 -7.26
C VAL A 49 -7.52 -8.22 -7.08
N GLU A 50 -8.68 -8.62 -6.58
CA GLU A 50 -9.83 -7.73 -6.36
C GLU A 50 -9.48 -6.64 -5.33
N LEU A 51 -8.84 -6.99 -4.21
CA LEU A 51 -8.36 -6.02 -3.22
C LEU A 51 -7.39 -5.00 -3.84
N THR A 52 -6.54 -5.45 -4.76
CA THR A 52 -5.59 -4.60 -5.49
C THR A 52 -6.32 -3.62 -6.42
N VAL A 53 -7.39 -4.07 -7.08
CA VAL A 53 -8.27 -3.21 -7.90
C VAL A 53 -8.91 -2.14 -7.03
N VAL A 54 -9.52 -2.51 -5.89
CA VAL A 54 -10.13 -1.54 -4.95
C VAL A 54 -9.09 -0.53 -4.46
N ALA A 55 -7.92 -1.00 -4.00
CA ALA A 55 -6.85 -0.15 -3.49
C ALA A 55 -6.36 0.87 -4.53
N ARG A 56 -6.27 0.48 -5.82
CA ARG A 56 -5.91 1.40 -6.92
C ARG A 56 -6.91 2.55 -7.05
N HIS A 57 -8.21 2.27 -7.01
CA HIS A 57 -9.25 3.32 -7.12
C HIS A 57 -9.27 4.25 -5.91
N LEU A 58 -9.10 3.70 -4.71
CA LEU A 58 -8.93 4.50 -3.48
C LEU A 58 -7.70 5.41 -3.56
N GLY A 59 -6.58 4.89 -4.07
CA GLY A 59 -5.36 5.66 -4.29
C GLY A 59 -5.53 6.80 -5.31
N ALA A 60 -6.26 6.56 -6.40
CA ALA A 60 -6.55 7.59 -7.43
C ALA A 60 -7.32 8.79 -6.87
N LYS A 61 -8.14 8.59 -5.84
CA LYS A 61 -8.91 9.64 -5.15
C LYS A 61 -8.25 10.14 -3.87
N LEU A 62 -7.06 9.62 -3.52
CA LEU A 62 -6.35 9.90 -2.25
C LEU A 62 -7.23 9.63 -1.03
N ALA A 63 -8.03 8.58 -1.07
CA ALA A 63 -8.89 8.20 0.05
C ALA A 63 -8.09 8.04 1.35
N ALA A 64 -8.60 8.58 2.45
CA ALA A 64 -7.94 8.56 3.76
C ALA A 64 -8.66 7.58 4.69
N ILE A 65 -8.59 6.29 4.36
CA ILE A 65 -9.19 5.19 5.12
C ILE A 65 -8.21 4.02 5.22
N PRO A 66 -8.26 3.19 6.26
CA PRO A 66 -7.31 2.09 6.49
C PRO A 66 -7.64 0.85 5.66
N PHE A 67 -8.03 1.02 4.38
CA PHE A 67 -8.43 -0.11 3.54
C PHE A 67 -7.28 -1.09 3.28
N ALA A 68 -6.15 -0.58 2.78
CA ALA A 68 -5.00 -1.43 2.46
C ALA A 68 -4.47 -2.17 3.69
N GLU A 69 -4.47 -1.51 4.85
CA GLU A 69 -4.07 -2.05 6.14
C GLU A 69 -4.98 -3.19 6.55
N SER A 70 -6.28 -2.93 6.61
CA SER A 70 -7.26 -3.87 7.15
C SER A 70 -7.49 -5.05 6.22
N ALA A 71 -7.56 -4.80 4.91
CA ALA A 71 -7.67 -5.86 3.91
C ALA A 71 -6.44 -6.79 3.92
N ALA A 72 -5.23 -6.25 4.14
CA ALA A 72 -4.03 -7.05 4.25
C ALA A 72 -4.06 -7.97 5.47
N VAL A 73 -4.50 -7.47 6.63
CA VAL A 73 -4.62 -8.29 7.84
C VAL A 73 -5.69 -9.37 7.67
N GLN A 74 -6.85 -9.01 7.11
CA GLN A 74 -7.92 -9.96 6.89
C GLN A 74 -7.54 -11.05 5.86
N PHE A 75 -6.81 -10.69 4.79
CA PHE A 75 -6.29 -11.65 3.82
C PHE A 75 -5.33 -12.66 4.46
N ALA A 76 -4.48 -12.20 5.38
CA ALA A 76 -3.48 -13.05 6.05
C ALA A 76 -4.05 -13.90 7.17
N LEU A 77 -4.99 -13.38 7.96
CA LEU A 77 -5.51 -14.00 9.18
C LEU A 77 -6.93 -14.53 9.05
N GLY A 78 -7.68 -14.11 8.01
CA GLY A 78 -9.11 -14.32 7.94
C GLY A 78 -9.88 -13.54 9.01
N GLY A 79 -11.18 -13.82 9.12
CA GLY A 79 -12.07 -13.23 10.12
C GLY A 79 -13.04 -12.20 9.55
N GLU A 80 -13.87 -11.63 10.43
CA GLU A 80 -14.85 -10.63 10.07
C GLU A 80 -14.19 -9.30 9.66
N PRO A 81 -14.84 -8.49 8.80
CA PRO A 81 -14.36 -7.17 8.43
C PRO A 81 -14.15 -6.28 9.65
N ALA A 82 -12.92 -5.85 9.88
CA ALA A 82 -12.53 -4.98 10.98
C ALA A 82 -11.43 -4.00 10.53
N ARG A 83 -11.34 -2.87 11.19
CA ARG A 83 -10.24 -1.92 10.96
C ARG A 83 -9.04 -2.35 11.77
N VAL A 84 -8.10 -3.01 11.14
CA VAL A 84 -6.88 -3.50 11.80
C VAL A 84 -5.65 -2.98 11.04
N ALA A 85 -4.68 -2.41 11.75
CA ALA A 85 -3.45 -1.94 11.14
C ALA A 85 -2.28 -2.89 11.41
N PRO A 86 -1.49 -3.28 10.38
CA PRO A 86 -0.27 -4.05 10.57
C PRO A 86 0.87 -3.16 11.06
N CYS A 87 1.52 -3.57 12.14
CA CYS A 87 2.61 -2.87 12.82
C CYS A 87 3.97 -3.50 12.46
N LEU A 88 4.42 -3.34 11.20
CA LEU A 88 5.56 -4.09 10.66
C LEU A 88 6.92 -3.40 10.81
N SER A 89 6.97 -2.18 11.34
CA SER A 89 8.21 -1.39 11.49
C SER A 89 8.53 -1.10 12.96
N GLU A 90 9.81 -1.05 13.30
CA GLU A 90 10.29 -0.73 14.65
C GLU A 90 11.24 0.46 14.63
N PRO A 91 11.20 1.33 15.67
CA PRO A 91 12.05 2.51 15.75
C PRO A 91 13.54 2.19 15.60
N GLY A 92 14.25 2.99 14.79
CA GLY A 92 15.69 2.85 14.60
C GLY A 92 16.14 1.60 13.84
N ARG A 93 15.21 0.74 13.40
CA ARG A 93 15.52 -0.49 12.66
C ARG A 93 15.15 -0.38 11.18
N ARG A 94 15.81 -1.21 10.39
CA ARG A 94 15.41 -1.42 8.99
C ARG A 94 14.17 -2.30 8.94
N PHE A 95 13.39 -2.13 7.90
CA PHE A 95 12.24 -2.98 7.66
C PHE A 95 12.64 -4.47 7.61
N GLY A 96 12.06 -5.24 8.53
CA GLY A 96 12.34 -6.68 8.67
C GLY A 96 11.38 -7.29 9.71
N PRO A 97 10.09 -7.47 9.36
CA PRO A 97 9.08 -7.95 10.30
C PRO A 97 9.35 -9.36 10.82
N ALA A 98 10.23 -10.10 10.15
CA ALA A 98 10.64 -11.44 10.55
C ALA A 98 11.70 -11.50 11.67
N ASP A 99 12.20 -10.34 12.14
CA ASP A 99 13.18 -10.22 13.23
C ASP A 99 12.78 -9.07 14.17
N PRO A 100 11.62 -9.17 14.87
CA PRO A 100 11.15 -8.13 15.77
C PRO A 100 11.92 -8.09 17.09
N VAL A 101 12.02 -6.88 17.68
CA VAL A 101 12.46 -6.69 19.07
C VAL A 101 11.26 -6.69 20.01
N THR A 102 10.09 -6.28 19.55
CA THR A 102 8.84 -6.45 20.27
C THR A 102 8.67 -7.91 20.66
N ALA A 103 8.38 -8.19 21.93
CA ALA A 103 8.30 -9.54 22.48
C ALA A 103 6.86 -9.94 22.82
N LEU A 104 6.57 -11.23 22.76
CA LEU A 104 5.39 -11.86 23.36
C LEU A 104 5.87 -12.69 24.56
N GLU A 105 5.57 -12.23 25.78
CA GLU A 105 5.94 -12.85 27.04
C GLU A 105 4.69 -13.09 27.89
N ASP A 106 4.47 -14.32 28.33
CA ASP A 106 3.29 -14.70 29.15
C ASP A 106 1.94 -14.20 28.59
N GLY A 107 1.79 -14.25 27.25
CA GLY A 107 0.60 -13.79 26.55
C GLY A 107 0.47 -12.27 26.43
N ARG A 108 1.50 -11.50 26.79
CA ARG A 108 1.54 -10.04 26.67
C ARG A 108 2.52 -9.61 25.58
N VAL A 109 2.09 -8.66 24.77
CA VAL A 109 2.95 -7.97 23.80
C VAL A 109 3.62 -6.80 24.49
N VAL A 110 4.96 -6.77 24.45
CA VAL A 110 5.79 -5.71 25.07
C VAL A 110 6.75 -5.16 24.02
N GLY A 111 6.73 -3.85 23.80
CA GLY A 111 7.59 -3.17 22.82
C GLY A 111 6.94 -1.98 22.16
N GLU A 112 7.51 -1.56 21.02
CA GLU A 112 7.00 -0.41 20.28
C GLU A 112 7.13 -0.60 18.77
N LYS A 113 6.19 -0.03 18.02
CA LYS A 113 6.16 -0.01 16.57
C LYS A 113 5.94 1.41 16.08
N ASN A 114 6.63 1.81 15.00
CA ASN A 114 6.51 3.15 14.42
C ASN A 114 5.93 3.13 13.02
N ALA A 115 5.59 4.32 12.52
CA ALA A 115 4.99 4.52 11.20
C ALA A 115 3.72 3.69 10.97
N VAL A 116 2.95 3.45 12.04
CA VAL A 116 1.68 2.71 11.98
C VAL A 116 0.61 3.65 11.43
N ALA A 117 0.21 3.43 10.17
CA ALA A 117 -0.79 4.26 9.53
C ALA A 117 -2.18 4.06 10.18
N TYR A 118 -2.95 5.15 10.27
CA TYR A 118 -4.31 5.18 10.81
C TYR A 118 -4.44 4.66 12.26
N ALA A 119 -3.36 4.71 13.04
CA ALA A 119 -3.32 4.13 14.38
C ALA A 119 -4.45 4.65 15.31
N ALA A 120 -4.87 5.91 15.15
CA ALA A 120 -5.95 6.50 15.95
C ALA A 120 -7.35 6.06 15.51
N THR A 121 -7.51 5.50 14.31
CA THR A 121 -8.83 5.23 13.69
C THR A 121 -9.14 3.74 13.52
N VAL A 122 -8.15 2.86 13.70
CA VAL A 122 -8.34 1.40 13.66
C VAL A 122 -8.86 0.87 15.00
N ASP A 123 -9.36 -0.35 15.00
CA ASP A 123 -9.91 -1.01 16.20
C ASP A 123 -8.86 -1.91 16.88
N ALA A 124 -7.90 -2.43 16.11
CA ALA A 124 -6.86 -3.31 16.59
C ALA A 124 -5.56 -3.19 15.77
N PHE A 125 -4.51 -3.79 16.28
CA PHE A 125 -3.19 -3.87 15.65
C PHE A 125 -2.75 -5.33 15.46
N ALA A 126 -2.19 -5.65 14.28
CA ALA A 126 -1.50 -6.90 14.01
C ALA A 126 0.03 -6.69 14.18
N VAL A 127 0.61 -7.30 15.20
CA VAL A 127 1.93 -6.98 15.72
C VAL A 127 2.86 -8.20 15.64
N PRO A 128 3.90 -8.17 14.79
CA PRO A 128 4.97 -9.17 14.87
C PRO A 128 5.71 -9.08 16.19
N ALA A 129 5.83 -10.21 16.90
CA ALA A 129 6.52 -10.29 18.18
C ALA A 129 7.41 -11.54 18.25
N ALA A 130 8.56 -11.41 18.92
CA ALA A 130 9.43 -12.53 19.24
C ALA A 130 8.83 -13.32 20.43
N SER A 131 8.75 -14.63 20.30
CA SER A 131 8.36 -15.55 21.38
C SER A 131 9.43 -16.61 21.58
N PRO A 132 9.40 -17.40 22.67
CA PRO A 132 10.33 -18.51 22.88
C PRO A 132 10.35 -19.53 21.74
N ASP A 133 9.21 -19.71 21.07
CA ASP A 133 9.05 -20.69 19.98
C ASP A 133 9.30 -20.09 18.60
N GLY A 134 9.66 -18.80 18.51
CA GLY A 134 9.93 -18.08 17.26
C GLY A 134 9.12 -16.80 17.12
N VAL A 135 9.04 -16.28 15.89
CA VAL A 135 8.27 -15.06 15.60
C VAL A 135 6.80 -15.42 15.37
N VAL A 136 5.92 -14.68 16.03
CA VAL A 136 4.47 -14.80 15.94
C VAL A 136 3.84 -13.49 15.46
N LEU A 137 2.59 -13.54 15.03
CA LEU A 137 1.76 -12.39 14.73
C LEU A 137 0.65 -12.29 15.79
N ALA A 138 0.77 -11.31 16.67
CA ALA A 138 -0.21 -11.07 17.74
C ALA A 138 -1.22 -10.01 17.31
N VAL A 139 -2.49 -10.19 17.64
CA VAL A 139 -3.53 -9.16 17.51
C VAL A 139 -3.79 -8.55 18.87
N VAL A 140 -3.81 -7.22 18.92
CA VAL A 140 -3.94 -6.42 20.14
C VAL A 140 -5.01 -5.35 19.94
N ALA A 141 -5.93 -5.20 20.89
CA ALA A 141 -6.93 -4.12 20.86
C ALA A 141 -6.25 -2.74 20.94
N ARG A 142 -6.68 -1.79 20.10
CA ARG A 142 -6.15 -0.41 20.09
C ARG A 142 -6.25 0.25 21.47
N GLU A 143 -7.36 0.04 22.17
CA GLU A 143 -7.64 0.67 23.48
C GLU A 143 -6.65 0.26 24.58
N ALA A 144 -5.94 -0.85 24.39
CA ALA A 144 -4.94 -1.34 25.32
C ALA A 144 -3.53 -0.78 25.07
N THR A 145 -3.36 0.14 24.13
CA THR A 145 -2.07 0.66 23.66
C THR A 145 -1.93 2.16 23.90
N ASP A 146 -0.69 2.65 23.94
CA ASP A 146 -0.35 4.07 23.96
C ASP A 146 0.05 4.52 22.53
N ILE A 147 -0.59 5.58 22.02
CA ILE A 147 -0.47 6.06 20.64
C ILE A 147 0.05 7.49 20.63
N GLU A 148 1.18 7.71 19.96
CA GLU A 148 1.79 9.01 19.76
C GLU A 148 1.89 9.32 18.27
N LEU A 149 1.11 10.30 17.79
CA LEU A 149 1.11 10.67 16.37
C LEU A 149 2.49 11.21 15.94
N GLU A 150 2.97 10.76 14.80
CA GLU A 150 4.24 11.16 14.22
C GLU A 150 4.06 12.25 13.14
N ALA A 151 5.01 13.19 13.09
CA ALA A 151 5.07 14.14 12.00
C ALA A 151 5.38 13.43 10.68
N THR A 152 4.59 13.69 9.65
CA THR A 152 4.66 12.98 8.38
C THR A 152 4.51 13.91 7.18
N LEU A 153 4.99 13.45 6.04
CA LEU A 153 4.81 14.15 4.77
C LEU A 153 3.33 14.17 4.32
N ASP A 154 2.59 13.08 4.53
CA ASP A 154 1.14 13.00 4.28
C ASP A 154 0.38 12.85 5.60
N PRO A 155 -0.13 13.96 6.16
CA PRO A 155 -0.84 13.92 7.44
C PRO A 155 -2.17 13.14 7.39
N THR A 156 -2.70 12.87 6.20
CA THR A 156 -3.97 12.12 6.07
C THR A 156 -3.81 10.62 6.33
N LEU A 157 -2.59 10.13 6.46
CA LEU A 157 -2.29 8.75 6.88
C LEU A 157 -2.20 8.59 8.40
N GLU A 158 -2.11 9.67 9.16
CA GLU A 158 -2.05 9.71 10.62
C GLU A 158 -1.11 8.64 11.22
N PRO A 159 0.17 8.55 10.74
CA PRO A 159 1.09 7.55 11.27
C PRO A 159 1.42 7.84 12.72
N ALA A 160 1.66 6.79 13.49
CA ALA A 160 1.99 6.88 14.90
C ALA A 160 3.09 5.92 15.33
N LEU A 161 3.74 6.27 16.42
CA LEU A 161 4.44 5.36 17.31
C LEU A 161 3.39 4.73 18.23
N VAL A 162 3.34 3.41 18.27
CA VAL A 162 2.43 2.65 19.14
C VAL A 162 3.25 1.83 20.13
N ARG A 163 2.97 2.02 21.42
CA ARG A 163 3.63 1.28 22.51
C ARG A 163 2.70 0.22 23.08
N PHE A 164 3.23 -0.95 23.29
CA PHE A 164 2.53 -2.14 23.75
C PHE A 164 3.09 -2.57 25.11
N ASP A 165 2.20 -2.78 26.06
CA ASP A 165 2.39 -3.55 27.28
C ASP A 165 1.01 -4.11 27.67
N CYS A 166 0.50 -5.05 26.85
CA CYS A 166 -0.88 -5.49 26.94
C CYS A 166 -1.05 -6.93 26.48
N ALA A 167 -2.18 -7.54 26.86
CA ALA A 167 -2.51 -8.89 26.45
C ALA A 167 -2.77 -8.98 24.94
N ALA A 168 -2.31 -10.07 24.31
CA ALA A 168 -2.71 -10.44 22.97
C ALA A 168 -4.11 -11.06 23.02
N GLU A 169 -5.00 -10.64 22.08
CA GLU A 169 -6.32 -11.25 21.92
C GLU A 169 -6.27 -12.51 21.05
N ARG A 170 -5.32 -12.53 20.11
CA ARG A 170 -5.08 -13.64 19.19
C ARG A 170 -3.58 -13.73 18.88
N VAL A 171 -3.08 -14.94 18.68
CA VAL A 171 -1.70 -15.19 18.26
C VAL A 171 -1.71 -16.20 17.12
N ASP A 172 -1.08 -15.84 16.02
CA ASP A 172 -0.91 -16.66 14.82
C ASP A 172 0.57 -16.91 14.56
N ASP A 173 0.87 -17.91 13.76
CA ASP A 173 2.24 -18.32 13.44
C ASP A 173 2.91 -17.44 12.37
N ARG A 174 4.21 -17.68 12.12
CA ARG A 174 5.02 -16.92 11.18
C ARG A 174 4.54 -16.93 9.72
N PRO A 175 4.00 -18.02 9.12
CA PRO A 175 3.50 -18.00 7.75
C PRO A 175 2.48 -16.90 7.49
N ALA A 176 1.58 -16.62 8.45
CA ALA A 176 0.64 -15.51 8.34
C ALA A 176 1.35 -14.14 8.28
N LEU A 177 2.45 -13.96 9.02
CA LEU A 177 3.26 -12.73 8.96
C LEU A 177 3.88 -12.50 7.58
N ASP A 178 4.44 -13.54 6.96
CA ASP A 178 5.08 -13.42 5.65
C ASP A 178 4.04 -13.03 4.57
N VAL A 179 2.86 -13.63 4.62
CA VAL A 179 1.72 -13.28 3.75
C VAL A 179 1.25 -11.87 4.03
N LEU A 180 1.08 -11.47 5.31
CA LEU A 180 0.68 -10.11 5.69
C LEU A 180 1.64 -9.06 5.13
N ALA A 181 2.94 -9.26 5.30
CA ALA A 181 3.94 -8.31 4.80
C ALA A 181 3.91 -8.20 3.26
N ALA A 182 3.68 -9.30 2.56
CA ALA A 182 3.60 -9.34 1.10
C ALA A 182 2.35 -8.61 0.59
N ILE A 183 1.16 -8.97 1.05
CA ILE A 183 -0.09 -8.36 0.60
C ILE A 183 -0.17 -6.88 1.00
N ALA A 184 0.26 -6.49 2.19
CA ALA A 184 0.33 -5.09 2.60
C ALA A 184 1.21 -4.27 1.64
N GLY A 185 2.37 -4.80 1.26
CA GLY A 185 3.25 -4.19 0.26
C GLY A 185 2.59 -4.05 -1.12
N VAL A 186 1.83 -5.05 -1.56
CA VAL A 186 1.08 -5.05 -2.83
C VAL A 186 -0.02 -4.00 -2.81
N LEU A 187 -0.85 -3.95 -1.76
CA LEU A 187 -1.98 -3.04 -1.67
C LEU A 187 -1.56 -1.56 -1.60
N VAL A 188 -0.54 -1.20 -0.80
CA VAL A 188 -0.04 0.18 -0.78
C VAL A 188 0.67 0.56 -2.09
N SER A 189 1.20 -0.43 -2.83
CA SER A 189 1.71 -0.20 -4.18
C SER A 189 0.59 0.08 -5.16
N ALA A 190 -0.53 -0.64 -5.08
CA ALA A 190 -1.73 -0.38 -5.88
C ALA A 190 -2.30 1.03 -5.64
N GLU A 191 -2.41 1.46 -4.37
CA GLU A 191 -2.78 2.85 -4.04
C GLU A 191 -1.81 3.86 -4.69
N SER A 192 -0.51 3.60 -4.63
CA SER A 192 0.50 4.49 -5.24
C SER A 192 0.37 4.54 -6.76
N VAL A 193 0.06 3.40 -7.41
CA VAL A 193 -0.20 3.33 -8.86
C VAL A 193 -1.45 4.12 -9.22
N GLY A 194 -2.53 3.99 -8.45
CA GLY A 194 -3.75 4.78 -8.64
C GLY A 194 -3.48 6.28 -8.52
N ALA A 195 -2.78 6.69 -7.46
CA ALA A 195 -2.40 8.09 -7.25
C ALA A 195 -1.50 8.63 -8.38
N ALA A 196 -0.56 7.83 -8.87
CA ALA A 196 0.31 8.21 -9.99
C ALA A 196 -0.47 8.33 -11.31
N GLY A 197 -1.42 7.43 -11.57
CA GLY A 197 -2.31 7.50 -12.72
C GLY A 197 -3.16 8.78 -12.71
N ALA A 198 -3.76 9.11 -11.57
CA ALA A 198 -4.53 10.35 -11.41
C ALA A 198 -3.66 11.62 -11.58
N ALA A 199 -2.42 11.60 -11.07
CA ALA A 199 -1.48 12.71 -11.26
C ALA A 199 -1.07 12.87 -12.75
N LEU A 200 -0.90 11.76 -13.47
CA LEU A 200 -0.64 11.75 -14.92
C LEU A 200 -1.82 12.32 -15.70
N ASP A 201 -3.06 11.90 -15.37
CA ASP A 201 -4.27 12.39 -16.06
C ASP A 201 -4.45 13.90 -15.87
N LEU A 202 -4.26 14.41 -14.65
CA LEU A 202 -4.26 15.85 -14.39
C LEU A 202 -3.17 16.59 -15.19
N ALA A 203 -1.95 16.02 -15.24
CA ALA A 203 -0.85 16.62 -16.00
C ALA A 203 -1.14 16.63 -17.52
N ARG A 204 -1.75 15.57 -18.04
CA ARG A 204 -2.16 15.45 -19.45
C ARG A 204 -3.24 16.47 -19.79
N GLU A 205 -4.27 16.60 -18.93
CA GLU A 205 -5.32 17.59 -19.11
C GLU A 205 -4.76 19.01 -19.10
N TYR A 206 -3.95 19.35 -18.11
CA TYR A 206 -3.29 20.66 -18.03
C TYR A 206 -2.44 20.94 -19.27
N ALA A 207 -1.64 19.96 -19.72
CA ALA A 207 -0.80 20.13 -20.91
C ALA A 207 -1.61 20.34 -22.20
N SER A 208 -2.83 19.83 -22.28
CA SER A 208 -3.74 20.02 -23.42
C SER A 208 -4.37 21.41 -23.47
N GLN A 209 -4.50 22.07 -22.31
CA GLN A 209 -5.18 23.35 -22.16
C GLN A 209 -4.21 24.53 -22.03
N ARG A 210 -3.12 24.38 -21.27
CA ARG A 210 -2.16 25.43 -20.99
C ARG A 210 -1.41 25.88 -22.24
N ARG A 211 -1.42 27.17 -22.53
CA ARG A 211 -0.73 27.75 -23.68
C ARG A 211 0.49 28.55 -23.24
N GLN A 212 1.60 28.35 -23.96
CA GLN A 212 2.85 29.13 -23.88
C GLN A 212 3.47 29.23 -25.29
N PHE A 213 4.16 30.32 -25.58
CA PHE A 213 4.78 30.52 -26.89
C PHE A 213 3.83 30.34 -28.08
N GLY A 214 2.55 30.71 -27.91
CA GLY A 214 1.52 30.59 -28.95
C GLY A 214 0.89 29.20 -29.13
N HIS A 215 1.38 28.17 -28.43
CA HIS A 215 0.93 26.78 -28.55
C HIS A 215 0.51 26.19 -27.20
N THR A 216 -0.25 25.07 -27.20
CA THR A 216 -0.46 24.30 -25.98
C THR A 216 0.86 23.66 -25.57
N ILE A 217 1.15 23.56 -24.27
CA ILE A 217 2.43 23.00 -23.81
C ILE A 217 2.54 21.50 -24.18
N GLY A 218 1.44 20.78 -24.31
CA GLY A 218 1.39 19.40 -24.78
C GLY A 218 1.77 19.23 -26.27
N SER A 219 1.90 20.32 -27.04
CA SER A 219 2.42 20.25 -28.41
C SER A 219 3.94 20.14 -28.49
N PHE A 220 4.67 20.51 -27.41
CA PHE A 220 6.12 20.39 -27.36
C PHE A 220 6.58 18.94 -27.13
N GLN A 221 7.55 18.48 -27.93
CA GLN A 221 8.04 17.09 -27.84
C GLN A 221 8.54 16.71 -26.44
N ALA A 222 9.23 17.60 -25.75
CA ALA A 222 9.74 17.34 -24.40
C ALA A 222 8.61 17.03 -23.39
N VAL A 223 7.45 17.72 -23.51
CA VAL A 223 6.29 17.46 -22.66
C VAL A 223 5.60 16.14 -23.06
N ARG A 224 5.44 15.89 -24.38
CA ARG A 224 4.85 14.63 -24.86
C ARG A 224 5.64 13.41 -24.45
N HIS A 225 6.98 13.44 -24.60
CA HIS A 225 7.84 12.32 -24.22
C HIS A 225 7.74 12.07 -22.71
N LYS A 226 7.76 13.14 -21.90
CA LYS A 226 7.59 13.01 -20.45
C LYS A 226 6.25 12.36 -20.08
N LEU A 227 5.13 12.78 -20.67
CA LEU A 227 3.82 12.17 -20.45
C LEU A 227 3.76 10.70 -20.89
N ALA A 228 4.42 10.37 -22.01
CA ALA A 228 4.52 8.99 -22.48
C ALA A 228 5.35 8.11 -21.53
N ASP A 229 6.48 8.61 -21.04
CA ASP A 229 7.31 7.91 -20.06
C ASP A 229 6.58 7.69 -18.73
N MET A 230 5.80 8.70 -18.28
CA MET A 230 4.93 8.57 -17.10
C MET A 230 3.89 7.47 -17.32
N TYR A 231 3.24 7.42 -18.48
CA TYR A 231 2.26 6.40 -18.81
C TYR A 231 2.87 4.99 -18.77
N VAL A 232 4.02 4.80 -19.40
CA VAL A 232 4.74 3.50 -19.37
C VAL A 232 5.05 3.09 -17.94
N LYS A 233 5.51 4.00 -17.07
CA LYS A 233 5.80 3.72 -15.67
C LYS A 233 4.54 3.30 -14.88
N VAL A 234 3.39 3.98 -15.10
CA VAL A 234 2.13 3.62 -14.47
C VAL A 234 1.68 2.22 -14.88
N GLU A 235 1.63 1.93 -16.20
CA GLU A 235 1.17 0.65 -16.71
C GLU A 235 2.09 -0.51 -16.32
N SER A 236 3.41 -0.31 -16.36
CA SER A 236 4.38 -1.32 -15.92
C SER A 236 4.28 -1.59 -14.42
N SER A 237 4.03 -0.55 -13.62
CA SER A 237 3.80 -0.70 -12.17
C SER A 237 2.51 -1.47 -11.92
N TRP A 238 1.45 -1.15 -12.64
CA TRP A 238 0.17 -1.83 -12.52
C TRP A 238 0.28 -3.32 -12.86
N SER A 239 0.88 -3.65 -13.99
CA SER A 239 1.11 -5.04 -14.40
C SER A 239 1.92 -5.82 -13.38
N SER A 240 2.96 -5.21 -12.80
CA SER A 240 3.79 -5.84 -11.77
C SER A 240 3.00 -6.10 -10.48
N VAL A 241 2.15 -5.16 -10.07
CA VAL A 241 1.32 -5.26 -8.87
C VAL A 241 0.21 -6.31 -9.06
N LEU A 242 -0.46 -6.33 -10.21
CA LEU A 242 -1.45 -7.36 -10.55
C LEU A 242 -0.84 -8.77 -10.57
N TYR A 243 0.35 -8.90 -11.18
CA TYR A 243 1.04 -10.19 -11.20
C TYR A 243 1.36 -10.68 -9.78
N ALA A 244 1.84 -9.79 -8.91
CA ALA A 244 2.11 -10.13 -7.52
C ALA A 244 0.83 -10.54 -6.76
N ALA A 245 -0.27 -9.82 -6.97
CA ALA A 245 -1.57 -10.17 -6.37
C ALA A 245 -2.06 -11.55 -6.84
N ALA A 246 -2.01 -11.82 -8.15
CA ALA A 246 -2.42 -13.11 -8.70
C ALA A 246 -1.57 -14.28 -8.17
N THR A 247 -0.25 -14.08 -7.97
CA THR A 247 0.60 -15.12 -7.36
C THR A 247 0.28 -15.38 -5.88
N LEU A 248 -0.23 -14.37 -5.16
CA LEU A 248 -0.71 -14.53 -3.78
C LEU A 248 -2.02 -15.35 -3.75
N ASP A 249 -2.95 -15.09 -4.66
CA ASP A 249 -4.21 -15.85 -4.78
C ASP A 249 -3.96 -17.30 -5.14
N GLU A 250 -3.04 -17.56 -6.07
CA GLU A 250 -2.63 -18.91 -6.46
C GLU A 250 -1.77 -19.63 -5.41
N ARG A 251 -1.37 -18.92 -4.34
CA ARG A 251 -0.40 -19.41 -3.33
C ARG A 251 0.89 -19.95 -3.97
N ASP A 252 1.33 -19.24 -5.01
CA ASP A 252 2.55 -19.59 -5.73
C ASP A 252 3.77 -19.52 -4.77
N PRO A 253 4.69 -20.50 -4.79
CA PRO A 253 5.91 -20.47 -3.96
C PRO A 253 6.77 -19.21 -4.13
N ASP A 254 6.68 -18.54 -5.28
CA ASP A 254 7.39 -17.29 -5.56
C ASP A 254 6.60 -16.02 -5.17
N SER A 255 5.40 -16.13 -4.60
CA SER A 255 4.50 -14.98 -4.30
C SER A 255 5.16 -13.91 -3.42
N LEU A 256 5.92 -14.28 -2.40
CA LEU A 256 6.65 -13.32 -1.55
C LEU A 256 7.75 -12.57 -2.33
N ARG A 257 8.38 -13.25 -3.27
CA ARG A 257 9.38 -12.65 -4.16
C ARG A 257 8.75 -11.69 -5.16
N THR A 258 7.66 -12.09 -5.80
CA THR A 258 6.93 -11.25 -6.76
C THR A 258 6.35 -10.00 -6.09
N ALA A 259 5.81 -10.12 -4.87
CA ALA A 259 5.37 -9.00 -4.06
C ALA A 259 6.53 -8.00 -3.77
N SER A 260 7.71 -8.51 -3.42
CA SER A 260 8.90 -7.67 -3.20
C SER A 260 9.35 -6.95 -4.47
N ILE A 261 9.31 -7.63 -5.64
CA ILE A 261 9.63 -7.02 -6.94
C ILE A 261 8.64 -5.90 -7.26
N ALA A 262 7.32 -6.17 -7.13
CA ALA A 262 6.28 -5.21 -7.40
C ALA A 262 6.40 -3.96 -6.50
N LYS A 263 6.64 -4.16 -5.19
CA LYS A 263 6.83 -3.06 -4.23
C LYS A 263 8.06 -2.22 -4.55
N ALA A 264 9.20 -2.84 -4.85
CA ALA A 264 10.43 -2.14 -5.19
C ALA A 264 10.27 -1.29 -6.46
N TYR A 265 9.67 -1.87 -7.51
CA TYR A 265 9.46 -1.19 -8.78
C TYR A 265 8.42 -0.07 -8.66
N ALA A 266 7.23 -0.35 -8.14
CA ALA A 266 6.15 0.61 -8.02
C ALA A 266 6.55 1.83 -7.17
N ALA A 267 7.23 1.63 -6.02
CA ALA A 267 7.66 2.74 -5.18
C ALA A 267 8.61 3.72 -5.87
N ARG A 268 9.45 3.26 -6.80
CA ARG A 268 10.33 4.13 -7.61
C ARG A 268 9.57 4.78 -8.77
N ALA A 269 8.88 3.96 -9.55
CA ALA A 269 8.22 4.41 -10.76
C ALA A 269 7.11 5.43 -10.48
N THR A 270 6.26 5.19 -9.48
CA THR A 270 5.18 6.11 -9.11
C THR A 270 5.70 7.42 -8.55
N ARG A 271 6.80 7.40 -7.77
CA ARG A 271 7.46 8.61 -7.30
C ARG A 271 8.00 9.44 -8.48
N ASP A 272 8.63 8.79 -9.45
CA ASP A 272 9.14 9.49 -10.64
C ASP A 272 7.98 10.12 -11.43
N VAL A 273 6.84 9.40 -11.59
CA VAL A 273 5.62 9.93 -12.21
C VAL A 273 5.12 11.17 -11.48
N ALA A 274 5.06 11.15 -10.15
CA ALA A 274 4.63 12.30 -9.35
C ALA A 274 5.55 13.52 -9.54
N HIS A 275 6.87 13.32 -9.54
CA HIS A 275 7.83 14.39 -9.81
C HIS A 275 7.69 14.94 -11.24
N ASP A 276 7.53 14.07 -12.24
CA ASP A 276 7.35 14.48 -13.61
C ASP A 276 6.03 15.24 -13.81
N ALA A 277 4.94 14.87 -13.11
CA ALA A 277 3.69 15.62 -13.10
C ALA A 277 3.90 17.05 -12.56
N LEU A 278 4.59 17.20 -11.42
CA LEU A 278 4.91 18.54 -10.89
C LEU A 278 5.71 19.37 -11.89
N GLN A 279 6.64 18.75 -12.62
CA GLN A 279 7.43 19.45 -13.64
C GLN A 279 6.56 19.92 -14.81
N VAL A 280 5.55 19.14 -15.23
CA VAL A 280 4.59 19.53 -16.29
C VAL A 280 3.75 20.73 -15.84
N PHE A 281 3.28 20.76 -14.59
CA PHE A 281 2.53 21.89 -14.05
C PHE A 281 3.41 23.13 -13.86
N GLY A 282 4.70 22.97 -13.56
CA GLY A 282 5.60 24.05 -13.23
C GLY A 282 5.26 24.73 -11.91
N GLY A 283 5.45 26.04 -11.80
CA GLY A 283 5.32 26.78 -10.54
C GLY A 283 3.97 26.66 -9.84
N ILE A 284 2.87 26.43 -10.56
CA ILE A 284 1.53 26.28 -9.98
C ILE A 284 1.43 25.04 -9.08
N ALA A 285 2.19 23.99 -9.36
CA ALA A 285 2.19 22.75 -8.57
C ALA A 285 2.61 22.94 -7.11
N PHE A 286 3.32 24.03 -6.81
CA PHE A 286 3.81 24.33 -5.47
C PHE A 286 2.88 25.23 -4.67
N THR A 287 1.75 25.66 -5.24
CA THR A 287 0.74 26.41 -4.51
C THR A 287 -0.17 25.47 -3.72
N ALA A 288 -0.74 25.96 -2.62
CA ALA A 288 -1.61 25.17 -1.75
C ALA A 288 -2.94 24.78 -2.44
N GLU A 289 -3.37 25.58 -3.42
CA GLU A 289 -4.61 25.40 -4.17
C GLU A 289 -4.53 24.28 -5.20
N HIS A 290 -3.32 23.97 -5.70
CA HIS A 290 -3.17 22.94 -6.73
C HIS A 290 -3.02 21.55 -6.11
N PRO A 291 -3.78 20.52 -6.56
CA PRO A 291 -3.80 19.21 -5.90
C PRO A 291 -2.54 18.36 -6.13
N ALA A 292 -1.66 18.71 -7.07
CA ALA A 292 -0.51 17.88 -7.48
C ALA A 292 0.42 17.50 -6.30
N HIS A 293 0.66 18.43 -5.36
CA HIS A 293 1.50 18.16 -4.20
C HIS A 293 0.93 17.08 -3.27
N ARG A 294 -0.40 16.90 -3.25
CA ARG A 294 -1.07 15.88 -2.43
C ARG A 294 -0.77 14.48 -2.95
N PHE A 295 -0.77 14.28 -4.27
CA PHE A 295 -0.38 13.02 -4.89
C PHE A 295 1.08 12.67 -4.59
N LEU A 296 2.00 13.64 -4.73
CA LEU A 296 3.41 13.42 -4.39
C LEU A 296 3.58 13.00 -2.92
N ARG A 297 2.93 13.71 -2.00
CA ARG A 297 2.99 13.40 -0.56
C ARG A 297 2.52 11.99 -0.27
N ARG A 298 1.35 11.59 -0.78
CA ARG A 298 0.79 10.25 -0.62
C ARG A 298 1.72 9.18 -1.19
N ILE A 299 2.20 9.34 -2.41
CA ILE A 299 3.07 8.37 -3.09
C ILE A 299 4.40 8.20 -2.33
N VAL A 300 5.02 9.30 -1.89
CA VAL A 300 6.29 9.23 -1.15
C VAL A 300 6.10 8.57 0.21
N ALA A 301 5.04 8.92 0.94
CA ALA A 301 4.72 8.30 2.23
C ALA A 301 4.45 6.80 2.08
N ARG A 302 3.56 6.41 1.15
CA ARG A 302 3.26 4.99 0.87
C ARG A 302 4.46 4.21 0.34
N GLY A 303 5.38 4.88 -0.36
CA GLY A 303 6.64 4.29 -0.81
C GLY A 303 7.55 3.80 0.33
N GLY A 304 7.40 4.37 1.54
CA GLY A 304 8.11 3.95 2.76
C GLY A 304 7.39 2.88 3.58
N HIS A 305 6.06 2.81 3.49
CA HIS A 305 5.28 1.83 4.25
C HIS A 305 5.58 0.40 3.78
N TYR A 306 5.70 -0.51 4.73
CA TYR A 306 5.96 -1.93 4.53
C TYR A 306 7.23 -2.21 3.71
N GLY A 307 8.27 -1.43 3.98
CA GLY A 307 9.57 -1.50 3.34
C GLY A 307 9.76 -0.52 2.19
N THR A 308 10.92 0.11 2.17
CA THR A 308 11.33 0.94 1.04
C THR A 308 11.74 0.07 -0.16
N ALA A 309 11.79 0.65 -1.37
CA ALA A 309 12.32 -0.03 -2.55
C ALA A 309 13.69 -0.68 -2.28
N ARG A 310 14.56 0.02 -1.53
CA ARG A 310 15.90 -0.47 -1.20
C ARG A 310 15.89 -1.66 -0.23
N ASP A 311 14.92 -1.74 0.67
CA ASP A 311 14.80 -2.88 1.58
C ASP A 311 14.38 -4.13 0.80
N HIS A 312 13.39 -4.01 -0.07
CA HIS A 312 12.95 -5.09 -0.96
C HIS A 312 14.06 -5.55 -1.92
N GLU A 313 14.77 -4.62 -2.59
CA GLU A 313 15.91 -4.96 -3.46
C GLU A 313 17.01 -5.72 -2.71
N ARG A 314 17.30 -5.34 -1.47
CA ARG A 314 18.29 -6.03 -0.64
C ARG A 314 17.84 -7.46 -0.30
N ASN A 315 16.56 -7.63 0.03
CA ASN A 315 15.99 -8.95 0.32
C ASN A 315 16.02 -9.86 -0.91
N LEU A 316 15.67 -9.31 -2.09
CA LEU A 316 15.78 -10.01 -3.37
C LEU A 316 17.23 -10.43 -3.69
N GLY A 317 18.19 -9.53 -3.46
CA GLY A 317 19.62 -9.82 -3.65
C GLY A 317 20.12 -10.94 -2.75
N ARG A 318 19.70 -10.98 -1.49
CA ARG A 318 20.04 -12.08 -0.56
C ARG A 318 19.48 -13.42 -1.03
N GLY A 319 18.21 -13.45 -1.43
CA GLY A 319 17.57 -14.66 -1.94
C GLY A 319 18.22 -15.18 -3.24
N LEU A 320 18.69 -14.28 -4.10
CA LEU A 320 19.45 -14.65 -5.30
C LEU A 320 20.81 -15.26 -4.95
N ALA A 321 21.56 -14.67 -4.01
CA ALA A 321 22.84 -15.20 -3.56
C ALA A 321 22.71 -16.62 -2.99
N GLN A 322 21.73 -16.86 -2.14
CA GLN A 322 21.45 -18.20 -1.59
C GLN A 322 21.15 -19.25 -2.67
N ARG A 323 20.38 -18.88 -3.71
CA ARG A 323 20.09 -19.79 -4.84
C ARG A 323 21.34 -20.13 -5.67
N LEU A 324 22.27 -19.20 -5.80
CA LEU A 324 23.53 -19.43 -6.53
C LEU A 324 24.48 -20.33 -5.75
N GLU A 325 24.52 -20.25 -4.42
CA GLU A 325 25.33 -21.12 -3.56
C GLU A 325 24.84 -22.57 -3.56
N VAL A 326 23.52 -22.80 -3.76
CA VAL A 326 22.93 -24.16 -3.84
C VAL A 326 23.25 -24.84 -5.19
N VAL A 327 23.58 -24.09 -6.25
CA VAL A 327 23.85 -24.59 -7.59
C VAL A 327 25.37 -24.81 -7.83
N SER A 328 26.23 -24.31 -6.95
CA SER A 328 27.70 -24.49 -6.99
C SER A 328 28.13 -25.66 -6.12
#